data_bcec63143ef9bee2dc8e2eb2d86b7f66
#
_entry.id   bcec63143ef9bee2dc8e2eb2d86b7f66
#
_cell.length_a   1.000
_cell.length_b   1.000
_cell.length_c   1.000
_cell.angle_alpha   90.00
_cell.angle_beta   90.00
_cell.angle_gamma   90.00
#
_symmetry.space_group_name_H-M   'P 1'
#
loop_
_entity.id
_entity.type
_entity.pdbx_description
1 polymer ?
#
loop_
_entity_poly.entity_id
_entity_poly.type
_entity_poly.pdbx_seq_one_letter_code
_entity_poly.pdbx_strand_id
1 'polypeptide(L)'
;MFLLYFLLWIIFNGNFTLEICLFGMVIASAMFAFTCKFMDYSIEKEKRNMCRIFRFLKYICVLVKEIVKANLVVIHMILSEKEEIEPALVSFHSDMNTPAGKAFLANAITLTPGTITVTLEESDYTVHCLGESLAVGIADSVFVEMLSELEEEDAKWEEE
;
A
#
# COMPACT_ATOMS: atom_id res chain seq x y z
N MET A 1 -12.06 -13.74 -3.69
CA MET A 1 -11.77 -15.17 -3.45
C MET A 1 -11.70 -15.97 -4.74
N PHE A 2 -12.66 -15.84 -5.68
CA PHE A 2 -12.60 -16.55 -6.97
C PHE A 2 -11.27 -16.34 -7.70
N LEU A 3 -10.85 -15.09 -7.86
CA LEU A 3 -9.59 -14.74 -8.53
C LEU A 3 -8.38 -15.35 -7.79
N LEU A 4 -8.41 -15.39 -6.47
CA LEU A 4 -7.34 -15.98 -5.66
C LEU A 4 -7.22 -17.50 -5.93
N TYR A 5 -8.34 -18.22 -5.95
CA TYR A 5 -8.35 -19.66 -6.24
C TYR A 5 -7.85 -19.94 -7.67
N PHE A 6 -8.27 -19.11 -8.63
CA PHE A 6 -7.82 -19.23 -10.00
C PHE A 6 -6.32 -18.95 -10.16
N LEU A 7 -5.80 -17.90 -9.51
CA LEU A 7 -4.37 -17.58 -9.52
C LEU A 7 -3.54 -18.67 -8.86
N LEU A 8 -3.97 -19.17 -7.69
CA LEU A 8 -3.32 -20.29 -7.02
C LEU A 8 -3.25 -21.52 -7.91
N TRP A 9 -4.35 -21.83 -8.61
CA TRP A 9 -4.37 -22.95 -9.56
C TRP A 9 -3.32 -22.81 -10.66
N ILE A 10 -3.21 -21.62 -11.26
CA ILE A 10 -2.21 -21.34 -12.32
C ILE A 10 -0.79 -21.46 -11.75
N ILE A 11 -0.53 -20.88 -10.59
CA ILE A 11 0.80 -20.90 -9.94
C ILE A 11 1.22 -22.35 -9.65
N PHE A 12 0.33 -23.16 -9.08
CA PHE A 12 0.66 -24.56 -8.76
C PHE A 12 0.87 -25.44 -10.00
N ASN A 13 0.22 -25.11 -11.12
CA ASN A 13 0.44 -25.86 -12.37
C ASN A 13 1.74 -25.47 -13.09
N GLY A 14 2.29 -24.28 -12.82
CA GLY A 14 3.56 -23.83 -13.41
C GLY A 14 3.54 -23.60 -14.92
N ASN A 15 2.40 -23.83 -15.60
CA ASN A 15 2.22 -23.68 -17.03
C ASN A 15 0.94 -22.92 -17.33
N PHE A 16 0.96 -22.15 -18.42
CA PHE A 16 -0.19 -21.36 -18.86
C PHE A 16 -0.70 -21.89 -20.21
N THR A 17 -1.60 -22.87 -20.15
CA THR A 17 -2.27 -23.42 -21.33
C THR A 17 -3.77 -23.18 -21.23
N LEU A 18 -4.43 -23.20 -22.39
CA LEU A 18 -5.89 -23.01 -22.46
C LEU A 18 -6.64 -24.08 -21.66
N GLU A 19 -6.14 -25.32 -21.67
CA GLU A 19 -6.71 -26.42 -20.88
C GLU A 19 -6.62 -26.16 -19.38
N ILE A 20 -5.45 -25.76 -18.89
CA ILE A 20 -5.23 -25.42 -17.47
C ILE A 20 -6.13 -24.27 -17.05
N CYS A 21 -6.32 -23.26 -17.90
CA CYS A 21 -7.22 -22.14 -17.63
C CYS A 21 -8.68 -22.59 -17.54
N LEU A 22 -9.15 -23.46 -18.44
CA LEU A 22 -10.52 -23.98 -18.41
C LEU A 22 -10.77 -24.83 -17.16
N PHE A 23 -9.88 -25.77 -16.84
CA PHE A 23 -9.97 -26.54 -15.61
C PHE A 23 -9.89 -25.65 -14.35
N GLY A 24 -9.01 -24.65 -14.38
CA GLY A 24 -8.87 -23.67 -13.30
C GLY A 24 -10.15 -22.87 -13.05
N MET A 25 -10.85 -22.46 -14.10
CA MET A 25 -12.15 -21.78 -13.97
C MET A 25 -13.20 -22.68 -13.32
N VAL A 26 -13.28 -23.93 -13.71
CA VAL A 26 -14.24 -24.89 -13.14
C VAL A 26 -13.95 -25.14 -11.67
N ILE A 27 -12.68 -25.41 -11.33
CA ILE A 27 -12.24 -25.69 -9.96
C ILE A 27 -12.41 -24.45 -9.08
N ALA A 28 -12.00 -23.27 -9.55
CA ALA A 28 -12.15 -22.02 -8.82
C ALA A 28 -13.65 -21.70 -8.57
N SER A 29 -14.52 -21.97 -9.55
CA SER A 29 -15.97 -21.79 -9.41
C SER A 29 -16.56 -22.75 -8.36
N ALA A 30 -16.15 -24.01 -8.37
CA ALA A 30 -16.60 -24.99 -7.38
C ALA A 30 -16.12 -24.62 -5.96
N MET A 31 -14.85 -24.21 -5.81
CA MET A 31 -14.31 -23.74 -4.54
C MET A 31 -14.99 -22.47 -4.05
N PHE A 32 -15.26 -21.53 -4.95
CA PHE A 32 -15.98 -20.31 -4.62
C PHE A 32 -17.42 -20.58 -4.18
N ALA A 33 -18.15 -21.47 -4.89
CA ALA A 33 -19.50 -21.89 -4.49
C ALA A 33 -19.50 -22.59 -3.12
N PHE A 34 -18.49 -23.42 -2.85
CA PHE A 34 -18.31 -24.04 -1.54
C PHE A 34 -18.10 -23.01 -0.45
N THR A 35 -17.20 -22.02 -0.68
CA THR A 35 -16.93 -20.93 0.25
C THR A 35 -18.17 -20.09 0.54
N CYS A 36 -18.95 -19.74 -0.51
CA CYS A 36 -20.20 -19.01 -0.35
C CYS A 36 -21.23 -19.79 0.48
N LYS A 37 -21.30 -21.11 0.33
CA LYS A 37 -22.29 -21.95 0.99
C LYS A 37 -21.95 -22.26 2.45
N PHE A 38 -20.67 -22.45 2.78
CA PHE A 38 -20.25 -22.94 4.10
C PHE A 38 -19.55 -21.89 4.97
N MET A 39 -19.10 -20.77 4.40
CA MET A 39 -18.36 -19.73 5.11
C MET A 39 -19.05 -18.37 5.14
N ASP A 40 -20.36 -18.32 4.86
CA ASP A 40 -21.15 -17.08 4.79
C ASP A 40 -20.51 -15.96 3.96
N TYR A 41 -19.80 -16.37 2.89
CA TYR A 41 -19.13 -15.45 1.98
C TYR A 41 -20.10 -15.04 0.87
N SER A 42 -20.36 -13.73 0.75
CA SER A 42 -21.30 -13.20 -0.26
C SER A 42 -20.58 -12.62 -1.49
N ILE A 43 -21.30 -12.55 -2.62
CA ILE A 43 -20.82 -11.90 -3.84
C ILE A 43 -20.53 -10.41 -3.60
N GLU A 44 -21.25 -9.78 -2.67
CA GLU A 44 -21.02 -8.39 -2.27
C GLU A 44 -19.64 -8.23 -1.59
N LYS A 45 -19.29 -9.16 -0.70
CA LYS A 45 -17.96 -9.22 -0.09
C LYS A 45 -16.85 -9.42 -1.14
N GLU A 46 -17.11 -10.20 -2.20
CA GLU A 46 -16.18 -10.38 -3.32
C GLU A 46 -15.93 -9.08 -4.08
N LYS A 47 -17.00 -8.34 -4.43
CA LYS A 47 -16.91 -7.06 -5.12
C LYS A 47 -16.15 -6.03 -4.27
N ARG A 48 -16.41 -5.99 -2.98
CA ARG A 48 -15.72 -5.13 -2.02
C ARG A 48 -14.21 -5.42 -1.96
N ASN A 49 -13.84 -6.69 -1.82
CA ASN A 49 -12.45 -7.10 -1.82
C ASN A 49 -11.73 -6.74 -3.12
N MET A 50 -12.41 -6.86 -4.27
CA MET A 50 -11.85 -6.50 -5.55
C MET A 50 -11.57 -4.99 -5.62
N CYS A 51 -12.49 -4.15 -5.17
CA CYS A 51 -12.29 -2.71 -5.10
C CYS A 51 -11.13 -2.33 -4.14
N ARG A 52 -11.02 -3.01 -2.99
CA ARG A 52 -9.91 -2.81 -2.04
C ARG A 52 -8.57 -3.17 -2.68
N ILE A 53 -8.48 -4.30 -3.38
CA ILE A 53 -7.27 -4.71 -4.09
C ILE A 53 -6.88 -3.68 -5.16
N PHE A 54 -7.83 -3.17 -5.93
CA PHE A 54 -7.55 -2.15 -6.96
C PHE A 54 -6.99 -0.85 -6.36
N ARG A 55 -7.54 -0.40 -5.24
CA ARG A 55 -7.04 0.78 -4.53
C ARG A 55 -5.66 0.56 -3.94
N PHE A 56 -5.45 -0.60 -3.33
CA PHE A 56 -4.13 -0.97 -2.82
C PHE A 56 -3.08 -1.04 -3.94
N LEU A 57 -3.44 -1.56 -5.11
CA LEU A 57 -2.56 -1.51 -6.29
C LEU A 57 -2.27 -0.09 -6.75
N LYS A 58 -3.27 0.81 -6.73
CA LYS A 58 -3.07 2.23 -7.02
C LYS A 58 -2.08 2.85 -6.03
N TYR A 59 -2.25 2.57 -4.72
CA TYR A 59 -1.31 3.00 -3.68
C TYR A 59 0.12 2.52 -3.96
N ILE A 60 0.31 1.24 -4.28
CA ILE A 60 1.63 0.69 -4.62
C ILE A 60 2.23 1.39 -5.85
N CYS A 61 1.45 1.66 -6.88
CA CYS A 61 1.93 2.37 -8.07
C CYS A 61 2.40 3.80 -7.73
N VAL A 62 1.64 4.51 -6.88
CA VAL A 62 2.03 5.86 -6.43
C VAL A 62 3.27 5.78 -5.55
N LEU A 63 3.34 4.81 -4.63
CA LEU A 63 4.52 4.58 -3.79
C LEU A 63 5.78 4.36 -4.62
N VAL A 64 5.73 3.49 -5.62
CA VAL A 64 6.86 3.24 -6.52
C VAL A 64 7.27 4.52 -7.27
N LYS A 65 6.30 5.29 -7.75
CA LYS A 65 6.56 6.57 -8.43
C LYS A 65 7.28 7.56 -7.51
N GLU A 66 6.82 7.71 -6.26
CA GLU A 66 7.45 8.63 -5.30
C GLU A 66 8.85 8.14 -4.87
N ILE A 67 9.04 6.83 -4.72
CA ILE A 67 10.37 6.24 -4.48
C ILE A 67 11.34 6.59 -5.63
N VAL A 68 10.92 6.43 -6.88
CA VAL A 68 11.76 6.77 -8.04
C VAL A 68 12.08 8.26 -8.06
N LYS A 69 11.09 9.12 -7.81
CA LYS A 69 11.26 10.58 -7.75
C LYS A 69 12.24 10.98 -6.65
N ALA A 70 12.08 10.44 -5.43
CA ALA A 70 12.98 10.71 -4.31
C ALA A 70 14.41 10.22 -4.57
N ASN A 71 14.58 9.06 -5.23
CA ASN A 71 15.90 8.60 -5.66
C ASN A 71 16.59 9.61 -6.58
N LEU A 72 15.86 10.20 -7.54
CA LEU A 72 16.43 11.21 -8.43
C LEU A 72 16.84 12.48 -7.67
N VAL A 73 16.07 12.90 -6.67
CA VAL A 73 16.42 14.03 -5.81
C VAL A 73 17.69 13.73 -5.03
N VAL A 74 17.77 12.59 -4.36
CA VAL A 74 18.96 12.20 -3.58
C VAL A 74 20.20 12.05 -4.47
N ILE A 75 20.07 11.48 -5.66
CA ILE A 75 21.17 11.40 -6.63
C ILE A 75 21.64 12.82 -7.02
N HIS A 76 20.70 13.76 -7.23
CA HIS A 76 21.06 15.14 -7.54
C HIS A 76 21.81 15.80 -6.38
N MET A 77 21.35 15.60 -5.14
CA MET A 77 22.05 16.10 -3.95
C MET A 77 23.47 15.54 -3.82
N ILE A 78 23.68 14.23 -4.07
CA ILE A 78 25.00 13.60 -4.00
C ILE A 78 25.94 14.11 -5.09
N LEU A 79 25.42 14.38 -6.29
CA LEU A 79 26.22 14.84 -7.43
C LEU A 79 26.46 16.37 -7.43
N SER A 80 25.71 17.11 -6.60
CA SER A 80 25.84 18.57 -6.49
C SER A 80 26.92 18.92 -5.47
N GLU A 81 28.00 19.53 -5.90
CA GLU A 81 29.10 19.99 -5.01
C GLU A 81 28.70 21.18 -4.12
N LYS A 82 27.52 21.77 -4.32
CA LYS A 82 27.10 23.03 -3.68
C LYS A 82 26.00 22.88 -2.65
N GLU A 83 25.35 21.73 -2.56
CA GLU A 83 24.30 21.49 -1.55
C GLU A 83 24.94 20.98 -0.27
N GLU A 84 24.90 21.78 0.78
CA GLU A 84 25.20 21.33 2.13
C GLU A 84 24.03 20.43 2.59
N ILE A 85 24.38 19.23 3.02
CA ILE A 85 23.41 18.29 3.57
C ILE A 85 23.15 18.73 5.01
N GLU A 86 21.95 19.27 5.26
CA GLU A 86 21.48 19.67 6.57
C GLU A 86 20.42 18.66 7.07
N PRO A 87 20.83 17.64 7.85
CA PRO A 87 19.90 16.68 8.39
C PRO A 87 18.90 17.33 9.33
N ALA A 88 17.62 17.00 9.19
CA ALA A 88 16.54 17.54 10.01
C ALA A 88 15.71 16.42 10.67
N LEU A 89 15.24 16.69 11.89
CA LEU A 89 14.20 15.89 12.55
C LEU A 89 12.89 16.67 12.46
N VAL A 90 11.88 16.05 11.89
CA VAL A 90 10.56 16.64 11.74
C VAL A 90 9.55 15.75 12.44
N SER A 91 8.69 16.37 13.25
CA SER A 91 7.57 15.67 13.87
C SER A 91 6.26 16.20 13.30
N PHE A 92 5.34 15.29 12.98
CA PHE A 92 4.00 15.63 12.52
C PHE A 92 2.98 14.65 13.07
N HIS A 93 1.75 15.11 13.19
CA HIS A 93 0.60 14.31 13.57
C HIS A 93 -0.14 13.82 12.34
N SER A 94 -0.64 12.57 12.38
CA SER A 94 -1.49 12.00 11.32
C SER A 94 -2.76 11.42 11.92
N ASP A 95 -3.90 11.75 11.33
CA ASP A 95 -5.23 11.30 11.78
C ASP A 95 -5.54 9.82 11.43
N MET A 96 -4.51 9.01 11.14
CA MET A 96 -4.67 7.57 10.92
C MET A 96 -5.21 6.88 12.17
N ASN A 97 -6.29 6.12 12.01
CA ASN A 97 -6.97 5.43 13.10
C ASN A 97 -6.51 3.99 13.28
N THR A 98 -6.24 3.30 12.17
CA THR A 98 -5.89 1.87 12.22
C THR A 98 -4.40 1.64 12.44
N PRO A 99 -4.02 0.61 13.24
CA PRO A 99 -2.61 0.23 13.41
C PRO A 99 -1.94 -0.13 12.06
N ALA A 100 -2.71 -0.70 11.13
CA ALA A 100 -2.23 -1.04 9.80
C ALA A 100 -1.92 0.22 8.98
N GLY A 101 -2.82 1.21 8.94
CA GLY A 101 -2.61 2.48 8.24
C GLY A 101 -1.40 3.22 8.78
N LYS A 102 -1.26 3.28 10.11
CA LYS A 102 -0.08 3.87 10.77
C LYS A 102 1.22 3.20 10.34
N ALA A 103 1.25 1.86 10.32
CA ALA A 103 2.41 1.10 9.88
C ALA A 103 2.71 1.29 8.39
N PHE A 104 1.70 1.33 7.53
CA PHE A 104 1.88 1.58 6.09
C PHE A 104 2.45 2.97 5.83
N LEU A 105 1.98 3.99 6.55
CA LEU A 105 2.51 5.35 6.43
C LEU A 105 3.98 5.42 6.88
N ALA A 106 4.32 4.87 8.05
CA ALA A 106 5.70 4.82 8.54
C ALA A 106 6.64 4.10 7.57
N ASN A 107 6.17 2.99 6.99
CA ASN A 107 6.93 2.23 5.99
C ASN A 107 7.07 3.01 4.67
N ALA A 108 6.02 3.68 4.19
CA ALA A 108 6.09 4.50 2.96
C ALA A 108 7.12 5.62 3.10
N ILE A 109 7.15 6.30 4.25
CA ILE A 109 8.15 7.33 4.56
C ILE A 109 9.56 6.73 4.55
N THR A 110 9.75 5.59 5.21
CA THR A 110 11.07 4.92 5.31
C THR A 110 11.54 4.34 3.98
N LEU A 111 10.63 3.89 3.13
CA LEU A 111 10.95 3.41 1.78
C LEU A 111 11.31 4.54 0.81
N THR A 112 10.95 5.77 1.14
CA THR A 112 11.31 6.93 0.35
C THR A 112 12.75 7.34 0.67
N PRO A 113 13.70 7.31 -0.30
CA PRO A 113 15.09 7.64 -0.06
C PRO A 113 15.29 9.04 0.54
N GLY A 114 16.15 9.09 1.57
CA GLY A 114 16.45 10.34 2.28
C GLY A 114 15.55 10.62 3.48
N THR A 115 14.59 9.73 3.79
CA THR A 115 13.74 9.83 4.97
C THR A 115 13.66 8.51 5.74
N ILE A 116 13.59 8.57 7.06
CA ILE A 116 13.41 7.40 7.92
C ILE A 116 12.52 7.76 9.12
N THR A 117 11.52 6.96 9.38
CA THR A 117 10.69 7.08 10.56
C THR A 117 11.49 6.58 11.78
N VAL A 118 11.74 7.47 12.72
CA VAL A 118 12.52 7.18 13.95
C VAL A 118 11.63 6.67 15.06
N THR A 119 10.50 7.37 15.30
CA THR A 119 9.49 6.96 16.29
C THR A 119 8.10 7.15 15.73
N LEU A 120 7.20 6.31 16.23
CA LEU A 120 5.77 6.39 16.02
C LEU A 120 5.10 6.15 17.38
N GLU A 121 4.60 7.21 17.98
CA GLU A 121 3.91 7.18 19.27
C GLU A 121 2.45 7.60 19.04
N GLU A 122 1.53 6.67 19.26
CA GLU A 122 0.11 6.84 18.98
C GLU A 122 -0.19 7.25 17.51
N SER A 123 -0.17 8.55 17.22
CA SER A 123 -0.35 9.14 15.89
C SER A 123 0.69 10.19 15.53
N ASP A 124 1.70 10.35 16.39
CA ASP A 124 2.80 11.29 16.20
C ASP A 124 4.00 10.58 15.60
N TYR A 125 4.42 11.05 14.43
CA TYR A 125 5.55 10.53 13.69
C TYR A 125 6.74 11.46 13.87
N THR A 126 7.90 10.89 14.22
CA THR A 126 9.17 11.61 14.14
C THR A 126 9.99 11.01 13.02
N VAL A 127 10.33 11.83 12.05
CA VAL A 127 11.02 11.44 10.83
C VAL A 127 12.36 12.18 10.77
N HIS A 128 13.43 11.42 10.54
CA HIS A 128 14.73 11.97 10.21
C HIS A 128 14.86 12.11 8.70
N CYS A 129 15.20 13.31 8.23
CA CYS A 129 15.37 13.64 6.82
C CYS A 129 16.84 13.96 6.52
N LEU A 130 17.32 13.52 5.38
CA LEU A 130 18.69 13.79 4.93
C LEU A 130 18.93 15.28 4.62
N GLY A 131 17.87 15.99 4.27
CA GLY A 131 17.89 17.42 4.02
C GLY A 131 16.53 18.07 4.31
N GLU A 132 16.56 19.37 4.63
CA GLU A 132 15.33 20.13 4.96
C GLU A 132 14.34 20.15 3.80
N SER A 133 14.81 20.11 2.56
CA SER A 133 13.96 20.04 1.37
C SER A 133 13.11 18.77 1.29
N LEU A 134 13.58 17.67 1.87
CA LEU A 134 12.85 16.40 1.96
C LEU A 134 11.85 16.38 3.12
N ALA A 135 12.04 17.25 4.11
CA ALA A 135 11.14 17.39 5.26
C ALA A 135 9.83 18.12 4.90
N VAL A 136 9.92 19.05 3.93
CA VAL A 136 8.78 19.86 3.50
C VAL A 136 7.72 18.99 2.82
N GLY A 137 6.49 19.02 3.33
CA GLY A 137 5.34 18.32 2.75
C GLY A 137 5.20 16.86 3.12
N ILE A 138 5.96 16.34 4.11
CA ILE A 138 5.77 14.96 4.60
C ILE A 138 4.37 14.79 5.21
N ALA A 139 3.92 15.76 6.00
CA ALA A 139 2.59 15.74 6.64
C ALA A 139 1.44 15.76 5.61
N ASP A 140 1.61 16.52 4.52
CA ASP A 140 0.65 16.66 3.43
C ASP A 140 0.99 15.72 2.24
N SER A 141 1.72 14.65 2.53
CA SER A 141 2.15 13.74 1.46
C SER A 141 0.96 12.99 0.85
N VAL A 142 1.09 12.66 -0.42
CA VAL A 142 0.11 11.82 -1.15
C VAL A 142 -0.17 10.51 -0.42
N PHE A 143 0.78 10.02 0.39
CA PHE A 143 0.61 8.80 1.19
C PHE A 143 -0.40 8.98 2.31
N VAL A 144 -0.38 10.13 3.01
CA VAL A 144 -1.34 10.44 4.08
C VAL A 144 -2.74 10.50 3.49
N GLU A 145 -2.93 11.25 2.41
CA GLU A 145 -4.22 11.39 1.73
C GLU A 145 -4.77 10.04 1.25
N MET A 146 -3.95 9.26 0.53
CA MET A 146 -4.39 7.98 -0.02
C MET A 146 -4.69 6.93 1.05
N LEU A 147 -3.93 6.91 2.16
CA LEU A 147 -4.16 5.96 3.24
C LEU A 147 -5.38 6.35 4.07
N SER A 148 -5.62 7.65 4.30
CA SER A 148 -6.83 8.11 4.98
C SER A 148 -8.10 7.80 4.16
N GLU A 149 -8.07 8.01 2.84
CA GLU A 149 -9.16 7.58 1.95
C GLU A 149 -9.46 6.08 2.05
N LEU A 150 -8.40 5.24 2.11
CA LEU A 150 -8.55 3.80 2.26
C LEU A 150 -9.19 3.41 3.60
N GLU A 151 -8.80 4.07 4.69
CA GLU A 151 -9.37 3.83 6.02
C GLU A 151 -10.83 4.27 6.11
N GLU A 152 -11.17 5.46 5.61
CA GLU A 152 -12.54 5.97 5.63
C GLU A 152 -13.51 5.07 4.86
N GLU A 153 -13.07 4.54 3.73
CA GLU A 153 -13.89 3.64 2.94
C GLU A 153 -14.03 2.26 3.59
N ASP A 154 -12.96 1.75 4.21
CA ASP A 154 -13.04 0.49 4.95
C ASP A 154 -14.00 0.63 6.15
N ALA A 155 -13.97 1.75 6.87
CA ALA A 155 -14.90 2.04 7.97
C ALA A 155 -16.38 2.08 7.53
N LYS A 156 -16.67 2.73 6.40
CA LYS A 156 -18.04 2.77 5.83
C LYS A 156 -18.61 1.39 5.50
N TRP A 157 -17.72 0.44 5.18
CA TRP A 157 -18.12 -0.93 4.85
C TRP A 157 -18.26 -1.85 6.07
N GLU A 158 -17.74 -1.47 7.22
CA GLU A 158 -17.94 -2.21 8.47
C GLU A 158 -19.25 -1.85 9.17
N GLU A 159 -19.83 -0.69 8.83
CA GLU A 159 -21.13 -0.23 9.35
C GLU A 159 -22.34 -0.75 8.56
N GLU A 160 -22.17 -1.30 7.35
CA GLU A 160 -23.22 -1.92 6.51
C GLU A 160 -23.27 -3.45 6.67
#